data_6a3e7b55cf9c5ef1ffe11f623c73a737
#
_entry.id   6a3e7b55cf9c5ef1ffe11f623c73a737
#
_cell.length_a   1.000
_cell.length_b   1.000
_cell.length_c   1.000
_cell.angle_alpha   90.00
_cell.angle_beta   90.00
_cell.angle_gamma   90.00
#
_symmetry.space_group_name_H-M   'P 1'
#
loop_
_entity.id
_entity.type
_entity.pdbx_description
1 polymer ?
#
loop_
_entity_poly.entity_id
_entity_poly.type
_entity_poly.pdbx_seq_one_letter_code
_entity_poly.pdbx_strand_id
1 'polypeptide(L)'
;VTQSATSVRDWFLERFRRAVGDPRRFERRVGAELKFPLVRADGAAADRESVDALWRFLEGKGWSVNRDEVSGKPVGARRPGERNDTVASCETGYCKPEFSLAHAGDLFALDRGIQELRALLREFSDAQGAYFLGYGIQPVSAPGQALLMNQSRSGVWDKVCPSNRVLSKDQGDDVLLFTVNAASHVHVGVDMHEAVRAVNVLNAYAPAQIALTADSSVWRGRADPEYLSVAEKLWDWWEPARARSGLPPRAFRDLDEYVDAIAAYRPIYVKREAGPVVLPGYESFADYFAQTEAEGRDLAGNPVRVRPLPEDIDLHSSCYWYTARVSRYYTVENRACDQQPPADLSCIAALTLGLVSDLDRAWEAVRDYDWEALRAGRDAACRDGLQARVAGRPVAELVRTMLDRATEGLKNRERGEEAFLAPLTARLEEGRCPGREARERFAQGGAEALVAARRL
;
A
#
# COMPACT_ATOMS: atom_id res chain seq x y z
N VAL A 1 36.53 -25.53 1.58
CA VAL A 1 36.15 -24.43 0.69
C VAL A 1 35.19 -23.58 1.49
N THR A 2 35.66 -22.51 2.12
CA THR A 2 34.84 -21.49 2.77
C THR A 2 33.99 -20.85 1.69
N GLN A 3 32.66 -21.10 1.70
CA GLN A 3 31.71 -20.29 0.93
C GLN A 3 31.92 -18.84 1.39
N SER A 4 32.36 -17.98 0.47
CA SER A 4 32.29 -16.53 0.63
C SER A 4 30.87 -16.19 1.06
N ALA A 5 30.69 -15.53 2.19
CA ALA A 5 29.38 -15.12 2.67
C ALA A 5 28.77 -14.20 1.61
N THR A 6 27.75 -14.71 0.90
CA THR A 6 27.03 -13.95 -0.13
C THR A 6 26.30 -12.80 0.58
N SER A 7 26.52 -11.58 0.15
CA SER A 7 25.97 -10.39 0.80
C SER A 7 24.44 -10.25 0.55
N VAL A 8 23.77 -9.44 1.39
CA VAL A 8 22.35 -9.06 1.16
C VAL A 8 22.17 -8.50 -0.26
N ARG A 9 23.14 -7.71 -0.73
CA ARG A 9 23.15 -7.12 -2.07
C ARG A 9 23.17 -8.18 -3.16
N ASP A 10 24.08 -9.16 -3.07
CA ASP A 10 24.19 -10.21 -4.09
C ASP A 10 22.90 -11.00 -4.21
N TRP A 11 22.28 -11.37 -3.08
CA TRP A 11 21.01 -12.07 -3.06
C TRP A 11 19.86 -11.23 -3.59
N PHE A 12 19.77 -9.94 -3.22
CA PHE A 12 18.76 -9.04 -3.73
C PHE A 12 18.84 -8.91 -5.26
N LEU A 13 20.04 -8.68 -5.78
CA LEU A 13 20.27 -8.56 -7.22
C LEU A 13 19.98 -9.86 -7.97
N GLU A 14 20.35 -11.01 -7.39
CA GLU A 14 20.04 -12.31 -8.00
C GLU A 14 18.53 -12.58 -8.04
N ARG A 15 17.82 -12.30 -6.97
CA ARG A 15 16.36 -12.44 -6.94
C ARG A 15 15.67 -11.47 -7.88
N PHE A 16 16.18 -10.25 -8.00
CA PHE A 16 15.66 -9.28 -8.96
C PHE A 16 15.84 -9.79 -10.40
N ARG A 17 17.03 -10.27 -10.77
CA ARG A 17 17.27 -10.85 -12.10
C ARG A 17 16.31 -12.00 -12.42
N ARG A 18 16.06 -12.87 -11.43
CA ARG A 18 15.11 -13.98 -11.60
C ARG A 18 13.68 -13.49 -11.80
N ALA A 19 13.25 -12.47 -11.05
CA ALA A 19 11.91 -11.93 -11.16
C ALA A 19 11.66 -11.23 -12.50
N VAL A 20 12.64 -10.49 -13.02
CA VAL A 20 12.56 -9.80 -14.32
C VAL A 20 12.71 -10.78 -15.48
N GLY A 21 13.52 -11.84 -15.34
CA GLY A 21 13.81 -12.81 -16.40
C GLY A 21 14.72 -12.24 -17.49
N ASP A 22 14.53 -12.64 -18.75
CA ASP A 22 15.31 -12.13 -19.89
C ASP A 22 14.94 -10.68 -20.21
N PRO A 23 15.86 -9.69 -20.05
CA PRO A 23 15.58 -8.29 -20.30
C PRO A 23 15.07 -8.00 -21.74
N ARG A 24 15.45 -8.84 -22.72
CA ARG A 24 14.99 -8.69 -24.12
C ARG A 24 13.52 -9.06 -24.32
N ARG A 25 12.92 -9.74 -23.33
CA ARG A 25 11.51 -10.16 -23.31
C ARG A 25 10.73 -9.45 -22.23
N PHE A 26 11.33 -8.41 -21.63
CA PHE A 26 10.69 -7.65 -20.58
C PHE A 26 9.42 -6.96 -21.10
N GLU A 27 8.29 -7.30 -20.49
CA GLU A 27 6.99 -6.67 -20.75
C GLU A 27 6.57 -5.89 -19.51
N ARG A 28 6.41 -4.56 -19.66
CA ARG A 28 5.93 -3.72 -18.56
C ARG A 28 4.48 -4.02 -18.27
N ARG A 29 4.24 -4.63 -17.12
CA ARG A 29 2.94 -5.00 -16.61
C ARG A 29 2.54 -4.11 -15.47
N VAL A 30 1.23 -4.03 -15.21
CA VAL A 30 0.62 -3.28 -14.13
C VAL A 30 -0.26 -4.20 -13.30
N GLY A 31 -0.19 -4.08 -11.97
CA GLY A 31 -1.04 -4.76 -10.99
C GLY A 31 -1.57 -3.76 -9.98
N ALA A 32 -2.68 -4.08 -9.35
CA ALA A 32 -3.29 -3.25 -8.32
C ALA A 32 -3.63 -4.07 -7.08
N GLU A 33 -3.36 -3.49 -5.91
CA GLU A 33 -3.84 -3.95 -4.61
C GLU A 33 -4.88 -2.92 -4.14
N LEU A 34 -6.14 -3.33 -4.10
CA LEU A 34 -7.27 -2.49 -3.71
C LEU A 34 -7.76 -2.89 -2.32
N LYS A 35 -7.70 -1.97 -1.37
CA LYS A 35 -8.14 -2.17 0.01
C LYS A 35 -9.45 -1.44 0.22
N PHE A 36 -10.47 -2.14 0.69
CA PHE A 36 -11.80 -1.58 0.88
C PHE A 36 -12.24 -1.71 2.34
N PRO A 37 -12.61 -0.62 3.03
CA PRO A 37 -13.37 -0.76 4.27
C PRO A 37 -14.65 -1.55 4.02
N LEU A 38 -14.91 -2.58 4.83
CA LEU A 38 -16.16 -3.34 4.85
C LEU A 38 -16.99 -2.85 6.04
N VAL A 39 -18.15 -2.27 5.75
CA VAL A 39 -18.96 -1.53 6.71
C VAL A 39 -20.44 -1.95 6.65
N ARG A 40 -21.18 -1.68 7.73
CA ARG A 40 -22.63 -1.68 7.74
C ARG A 40 -23.19 -0.39 7.13
N ALA A 41 -24.50 -0.32 6.95
CA ALA A 41 -25.17 0.87 6.40
C ALA A 41 -24.93 2.15 7.23
N ASP A 42 -24.77 2.01 8.56
CA ASP A 42 -24.43 3.11 9.49
C ASP A 42 -22.95 3.53 9.43
N GLY A 43 -22.15 2.93 8.57
CA GLY A 43 -20.72 3.18 8.39
C GLY A 43 -19.81 2.55 9.44
N ALA A 44 -20.34 1.88 10.46
CA ALA A 44 -19.52 1.13 11.39
C ALA A 44 -18.92 -0.11 10.72
N ALA A 45 -17.78 -0.58 11.21
CA ALA A 45 -17.14 -1.79 10.70
C ALA A 45 -18.13 -2.97 10.69
N ALA A 46 -18.16 -3.70 9.59
CA ALA A 46 -18.83 -5.00 9.55
C ALA A 46 -18.20 -5.92 10.61
N ASP A 47 -18.98 -6.84 11.14
CA ASP A 47 -18.50 -7.77 12.16
C ASP A 47 -17.64 -8.90 11.54
N ARG A 48 -17.06 -9.72 12.42
CA ARG A 48 -16.23 -10.85 11.99
C ARG A 48 -17.02 -11.92 11.25
N GLU A 49 -18.31 -12.07 11.57
CA GLU A 49 -19.18 -13.03 10.90
C GLU A 49 -19.40 -12.62 9.43
N SER A 50 -19.53 -11.33 9.16
CA SER A 50 -19.57 -10.79 7.79
C SER A 50 -18.29 -11.10 7.01
N VAL A 51 -17.12 -11.04 7.65
CA VAL A 51 -15.85 -11.40 7.00
C VAL A 51 -15.73 -12.90 6.78
N ASP A 52 -16.17 -13.73 7.73
CA ASP A 52 -16.22 -15.18 7.55
C ASP A 52 -17.24 -15.56 6.46
N ALA A 53 -18.34 -14.81 6.34
CA ALA A 53 -19.30 -14.96 5.23
C ALA A 53 -18.66 -14.60 3.88
N LEU A 54 -17.77 -13.57 3.83
CA LEU A 54 -17.03 -13.23 2.62
C LEU A 54 -16.17 -14.41 2.14
N TRP A 55 -15.44 -15.06 3.05
CA TRP A 55 -14.61 -16.21 2.65
C TRP A 55 -15.45 -17.38 2.13
N ARG A 56 -16.58 -17.68 2.78
CA ARG A 56 -17.54 -18.71 2.30
C ARG A 56 -18.16 -18.33 0.95
N PHE A 57 -18.50 -17.06 0.77
CA PHE A 57 -19.05 -16.56 -0.51
C PHE A 57 -18.02 -16.73 -1.64
N LEU A 58 -16.78 -16.31 -1.42
CA LEU A 58 -15.69 -16.46 -2.41
C LEU A 58 -15.42 -17.94 -2.73
N GLU A 59 -15.43 -18.81 -1.71
CA GLU A 59 -15.30 -20.27 -1.91
C GLU A 59 -16.43 -20.81 -2.80
N GLY A 60 -17.68 -20.39 -2.57
CA GLY A 60 -18.82 -20.71 -3.41
C GLY A 60 -18.73 -20.17 -4.85
N LYS A 61 -17.86 -19.16 -5.08
CA LYS A 61 -17.51 -18.63 -6.41
C LYS A 61 -16.26 -19.27 -7.02
N GLY A 62 -15.76 -20.38 -6.43
CA GLY A 62 -14.61 -21.14 -6.93
C GLY A 62 -13.24 -20.62 -6.50
N TRP A 63 -13.17 -19.74 -5.48
CA TRP A 63 -11.91 -19.35 -4.87
C TRP A 63 -11.45 -20.41 -3.87
N SER A 64 -10.14 -20.59 -3.73
CA SER A 64 -9.54 -21.43 -2.68
C SER A 64 -9.31 -20.60 -1.43
N VAL A 65 -9.87 -21.02 -0.27
CA VAL A 65 -9.72 -20.30 1.01
C VAL A 65 -8.33 -20.56 1.59
N ASN A 66 -7.62 -19.49 1.92
CA ASN A 66 -6.34 -19.52 2.62
C ASN A 66 -6.59 -19.50 4.14
N ARG A 67 -5.85 -20.35 4.86
CA ARG A 67 -5.96 -20.45 6.32
C ARG A 67 -4.65 -20.03 6.99
N ASP A 68 -4.77 -19.40 8.15
CA ASP A 68 -3.62 -19.07 8.99
C ASP A 68 -2.96 -20.37 9.49
N GLU A 69 -1.64 -20.46 9.31
CA GLU A 69 -0.85 -21.67 9.57
C GLU A 69 -0.90 -22.11 11.03
N VAL A 70 -1.09 -21.18 11.97
CA VAL A 70 -1.10 -21.45 13.42
C VAL A 70 -2.51 -21.67 13.94
N SER A 71 -3.45 -20.78 13.60
CA SER A 71 -4.81 -20.81 14.13
C SER A 71 -5.80 -21.66 13.31
N GLY A 72 -5.46 -22.01 12.07
CA GLY A 72 -6.33 -22.69 11.11
C GLY A 72 -7.51 -21.84 10.61
N LYS A 73 -7.66 -20.59 11.07
CA LYS A 73 -8.77 -19.73 10.71
C LYS A 73 -8.64 -19.20 9.27
N PRO A 74 -9.75 -18.99 8.55
CA PRO A 74 -9.71 -18.32 7.27
C PRO A 74 -9.14 -16.90 7.38
N VAL A 75 -8.17 -16.55 6.54
CA VAL A 75 -7.52 -15.23 6.51
C VAL A 75 -7.50 -14.62 5.12
N GLY A 76 -8.03 -15.32 4.13
CA GLY A 76 -8.06 -14.88 2.76
C GLY A 76 -8.58 -15.94 1.80
N ALA A 77 -8.55 -15.62 0.51
CA ALA A 77 -8.91 -16.53 -0.57
C ALA A 77 -8.09 -16.23 -1.83
N ARG A 78 -7.99 -17.20 -2.75
CA ARG A 78 -7.24 -17.10 -3.99
C ARG A 78 -8.08 -17.61 -5.15
N ARG A 79 -8.13 -16.84 -6.23
CA ARG A 79 -8.68 -17.25 -7.52
C ARG A 79 -7.53 -17.46 -8.51
N PRO A 80 -7.31 -18.67 -9.03
CA PRO A 80 -6.33 -18.92 -10.07
C PRO A 80 -6.61 -18.06 -11.30
N GLY A 81 -5.56 -17.52 -11.89
CA GLY A 81 -5.60 -16.82 -13.18
C GLY A 81 -4.67 -17.49 -14.18
N GLU A 82 -4.75 -17.11 -15.45
CA GLU A 82 -3.93 -17.69 -16.51
C GLU A 82 -2.42 -17.53 -16.28
N ARG A 83 -2.01 -16.42 -15.68
CA ARG A 83 -0.59 -16.07 -15.50
C ARG A 83 -0.21 -15.90 -14.03
N ASN A 84 -1.11 -15.35 -13.24
CA ASN A 84 -0.97 -15.21 -11.79
C ASN A 84 -2.35 -15.06 -11.16
N ASP A 85 -2.42 -15.32 -9.87
CA ASP A 85 -3.65 -15.37 -9.12
C ASP A 85 -4.16 -13.98 -8.73
N THR A 86 -5.47 -13.84 -8.56
CA THR A 86 -6.07 -12.78 -7.76
C THR A 86 -6.19 -13.27 -6.32
N VAL A 87 -5.69 -12.49 -5.37
CA VAL A 87 -5.64 -12.87 -3.95
C VAL A 87 -6.45 -11.88 -3.13
N ALA A 88 -7.36 -12.40 -2.32
CA ALA A 88 -8.04 -11.66 -1.27
C ALA A 88 -7.41 -11.97 0.08
N SER A 89 -7.18 -10.97 0.92
CA SER A 89 -6.65 -11.15 2.28
C SER A 89 -7.16 -10.05 3.22
N CYS A 90 -7.11 -10.31 4.53
CA CYS A 90 -7.18 -9.25 5.51
C CYS A 90 -5.78 -8.92 6.01
N GLU A 91 -5.50 -7.62 6.12
CA GLU A 91 -4.25 -7.15 6.67
C GLU A 91 -4.33 -6.99 8.21
N THR A 92 -3.93 -5.82 8.75
CA THR A 92 -3.97 -5.56 10.19
C THR A 92 -5.40 -5.56 10.73
N GLY A 93 -6.34 -4.94 10.01
CA GLY A 93 -7.77 -4.92 10.37
C GLY A 93 -8.58 -5.98 9.60
N TYR A 94 -9.46 -6.69 10.30
CA TYR A 94 -10.32 -7.69 9.67
C TYR A 94 -11.38 -7.06 8.76
N CYS A 95 -11.83 -5.84 9.05
CA CYS A 95 -12.87 -5.12 8.32
C CYS A 95 -12.35 -4.31 7.13
N LYS A 96 -11.18 -4.63 6.62
CA LYS A 96 -10.61 -4.01 5.42
C LYS A 96 -9.93 -5.05 4.53
N PRO A 97 -10.71 -5.88 3.85
CA PRO A 97 -10.18 -6.82 2.88
C PRO A 97 -9.40 -6.09 1.78
N GLU A 98 -8.27 -6.70 1.42
CA GLU A 98 -7.42 -6.30 0.31
C GLU A 98 -7.57 -7.31 -0.82
N PHE A 99 -7.65 -6.82 -2.04
CA PHE A 99 -7.67 -7.62 -3.25
C PHE A 99 -6.47 -7.26 -4.13
N SER A 100 -5.49 -8.15 -4.17
CA SER A 100 -4.36 -8.08 -5.08
C SER A 100 -4.76 -8.73 -6.40
N LEU A 101 -5.02 -7.91 -7.42
CA LEU A 101 -5.47 -8.36 -8.72
C LEU A 101 -4.35 -9.02 -9.52
N ALA A 102 -4.71 -9.97 -10.37
CA ALA A 102 -3.81 -10.49 -11.38
C ALA A 102 -3.25 -9.34 -12.22
N HIS A 103 -1.91 -9.28 -12.37
CA HIS A 103 -1.27 -8.22 -13.17
C HIS A 103 -1.60 -8.36 -14.67
N ALA A 104 -1.73 -7.24 -15.34
CA ALA A 104 -2.14 -7.14 -16.73
C ALA A 104 -1.05 -6.49 -17.61
N GLY A 105 -1.10 -6.73 -18.92
CA GLY A 105 -0.22 -6.11 -19.89
C GLY A 105 -0.65 -4.68 -20.27
N ASP A 106 -1.91 -4.33 -19.97
CA ASP A 106 -2.48 -3.01 -20.25
C ASP A 106 -3.59 -2.65 -19.25
N LEU A 107 -3.96 -1.36 -19.22
CA LEU A 107 -4.96 -0.82 -18.31
C LEU A 107 -6.38 -1.31 -18.62
N PHE A 108 -6.71 -1.62 -19.88
CA PHE A 108 -8.04 -2.13 -20.21
C PHE A 108 -8.26 -3.53 -19.63
N ALA A 109 -7.21 -4.37 -19.66
CA ALA A 109 -7.28 -5.69 -19.05
C ALA A 109 -7.34 -5.60 -17.52
N LEU A 110 -6.58 -4.69 -16.90
CA LEU A 110 -6.64 -4.44 -15.46
C LEU A 110 -8.01 -3.92 -15.05
N ASP A 111 -8.56 -2.94 -15.79
CA ASP A 111 -9.88 -2.36 -15.51
C ASP A 111 -10.98 -3.42 -15.61
N ARG A 112 -10.96 -4.29 -16.62
CA ARG A 112 -11.90 -5.42 -16.68
C ARG A 112 -11.85 -6.27 -15.40
N GLY A 113 -10.65 -6.59 -14.90
CA GLY A 113 -10.49 -7.32 -13.64
C GLY A 113 -11.03 -6.55 -12.43
N ILE A 114 -10.88 -5.23 -12.40
CA ILE A 114 -11.45 -4.35 -11.36
C ILE A 114 -12.97 -4.36 -11.44
N GLN A 115 -13.58 -4.25 -12.63
CA GLN A 115 -15.02 -4.26 -12.78
C GLN A 115 -15.64 -5.63 -12.44
N GLU A 116 -14.97 -6.73 -12.79
CA GLU A 116 -15.38 -8.08 -12.38
C GLU A 116 -15.35 -8.22 -10.85
N LEU A 117 -14.27 -7.76 -10.21
CA LEU A 117 -14.18 -7.75 -8.74
C LEU A 117 -15.29 -6.90 -8.14
N ARG A 118 -15.50 -5.70 -8.65
CA ARG A 118 -16.56 -4.80 -8.19
C ARG A 118 -17.94 -5.45 -8.28
N ALA A 119 -18.27 -6.11 -9.38
CA ALA A 119 -19.55 -6.82 -9.54
C ALA A 119 -19.70 -7.95 -8.51
N LEU A 120 -18.62 -8.73 -8.28
CA LEU A 120 -18.59 -9.80 -7.27
C LEU A 120 -18.82 -9.27 -5.86
N LEU A 121 -18.17 -8.15 -5.49
CA LEU A 121 -18.31 -7.55 -4.17
C LEU A 121 -19.68 -6.90 -3.95
N ARG A 122 -20.31 -6.38 -5.01
CA ARG A 122 -21.70 -5.91 -4.94
C ARG A 122 -22.66 -7.05 -4.71
N GLU A 123 -22.51 -8.17 -5.40
CA GLU A 123 -23.34 -9.37 -5.17
C GLU A 123 -23.26 -9.82 -3.70
N PHE A 124 -22.05 -9.84 -3.12
CA PHE A 124 -21.88 -10.12 -1.71
C PHE A 124 -22.60 -9.09 -0.83
N SER A 125 -22.42 -7.81 -1.11
CA SER A 125 -23.02 -6.71 -0.34
C SER A 125 -24.54 -6.77 -0.34
N ASP A 126 -25.14 -7.03 -1.49
CA ASP A 126 -26.61 -7.16 -1.63
C ASP A 126 -27.17 -8.36 -0.83
N ALA A 127 -26.37 -9.44 -0.72
CA ALA A 127 -26.76 -10.62 0.04
C ALA A 127 -26.58 -10.49 1.56
N GLN A 128 -25.58 -9.71 2.00
CA GLN A 128 -25.17 -9.68 3.41
C GLN A 128 -25.50 -8.35 4.12
N GLY A 129 -25.86 -7.28 3.40
CA GLY A 129 -26.06 -5.96 4.01
C GLY A 129 -24.77 -5.32 4.56
N ALA A 130 -23.61 -5.79 4.09
CA ALA A 130 -22.30 -5.23 4.40
C ALA A 130 -21.65 -4.71 3.12
N TYR A 131 -21.14 -3.48 3.14
CA TYR A 131 -20.76 -2.73 1.95
C TYR A 131 -19.26 -2.48 1.91
N PHE A 132 -18.64 -2.74 0.77
CA PHE A 132 -17.26 -2.32 0.49
C PHE A 132 -17.25 -0.87 0.02
N LEU A 133 -16.35 -0.07 0.60
CA LEU A 133 -16.25 1.35 0.26
C LEU A 133 -15.03 1.64 -0.60
N GLY A 134 -15.23 2.34 -1.71
CA GLY A 134 -14.18 3.07 -2.43
C GLY A 134 -13.79 4.33 -1.64
N TYR A 135 -13.13 4.14 -0.49
CA TYR A 135 -12.80 5.18 0.48
C TYR A 135 -11.53 4.82 1.27
N GLY A 136 -10.71 5.79 1.58
CA GLY A 136 -9.36 5.58 2.10
C GLY A 136 -9.26 5.17 3.58
N ILE A 137 -10.36 5.15 4.32
CA ILE A 137 -10.34 4.78 5.74
C ILE A 137 -11.70 4.25 6.20
N GLN A 138 -11.72 3.46 7.27
CA GLN A 138 -12.95 3.07 7.95
C GLN A 138 -13.60 4.32 8.58
N PRO A 139 -14.84 4.69 8.20
CA PRO A 139 -15.34 6.03 8.52
C PRO A 139 -15.84 6.19 9.96
N VAL A 140 -16.32 5.15 10.63
CA VAL A 140 -16.99 5.27 11.94
C VAL A 140 -16.26 4.59 13.06
N SER A 141 -15.90 3.32 12.90
CA SER A 141 -15.27 2.56 14.00
C SER A 141 -13.86 3.07 14.29
N ALA A 142 -13.53 3.19 15.58
CA ALA A 142 -12.20 3.61 16.01
C ALA A 142 -11.16 2.50 15.73
N PRO A 143 -9.92 2.87 15.36
CA PRO A 143 -8.82 1.90 15.29
C PRO A 143 -8.52 1.28 16.65
N GLY A 144 -8.00 0.06 16.64
CA GLY A 144 -7.60 -0.60 17.87
C GLY A 144 -7.81 -2.10 17.86
N GLN A 145 -7.60 -2.72 19.02
CA GLN A 145 -7.65 -4.16 19.25
C GLN A 145 -8.98 -4.80 18.80
N ALA A 146 -10.09 -4.09 18.93
CA ALA A 146 -11.40 -4.59 18.51
C ALA A 146 -11.47 -4.92 17.01
N LEU A 147 -10.72 -4.20 16.18
CA LEU A 147 -10.67 -4.39 14.73
C LEU A 147 -9.49 -5.25 14.26
N LEU A 148 -8.60 -5.67 15.16
CA LEU A 148 -7.41 -6.43 14.79
C LEU A 148 -7.78 -7.78 14.15
N MET A 149 -7.16 -8.09 13.01
CA MET A 149 -7.29 -9.41 12.39
C MET A 149 -6.57 -10.46 13.26
N ASN A 150 -7.29 -11.50 13.65
CA ASN A 150 -6.75 -12.59 14.44
C ASN A 150 -6.00 -13.59 13.55
N GLN A 151 -4.74 -13.28 13.25
CA GLN A 151 -3.82 -14.13 12.51
C GLN A 151 -2.44 -14.13 13.18
N SER A 152 -1.63 -15.15 12.95
CA SER A 152 -0.34 -15.35 13.63
C SER A 152 0.61 -14.16 13.50
N ARG A 153 0.69 -13.53 12.34
CA ARG A 153 1.56 -12.34 12.13
C ARG A 153 1.14 -11.12 12.96
N SER A 154 -0.11 -11.02 13.41
CA SER A 154 -0.57 -9.89 14.22
C SER A 154 0.16 -9.80 15.57
N GLY A 155 0.54 -10.93 16.14
CA GLY A 155 1.31 -11.00 17.39
C GLY A 155 2.78 -10.54 17.29
N VAL A 156 3.28 -10.29 16.06
CA VAL A 156 4.64 -9.74 15.84
C VAL A 156 4.69 -8.27 16.27
N TRP A 157 3.66 -7.51 15.91
CA TRP A 157 3.66 -6.06 16.07
C TRP A 157 3.67 -5.60 17.52
N ASP A 158 2.92 -6.30 18.39
CA ASP A 158 2.87 -6.02 19.83
C ASP A 158 4.25 -6.19 20.51
N LYS A 159 5.17 -6.96 19.90
CA LYS A 159 6.47 -7.28 20.46
C LYS A 159 7.60 -6.40 19.93
N VAL A 160 7.41 -5.79 18.77
CA VAL A 160 8.50 -5.15 18.04
C VAL A 160 8.44 -3.64 18.08
N CYS A 161 7.24 -3.09 18.10
CA CYS A 161 7.02 -1.66 17.95
C CYS A 161 6.00 -1.11 18.96
N PRO A 162 6.16 -1.35 20.27
CA PRO A 162 5.22 -0.84 21.27
C PRO A 162 5.26 0.68 21.33
N SER A 163 4.10 1.31 21.19
CA SER A 163 3.92 2.76 21.29
C SER A 163 2.47 3.07 21.60
N ASN A 164 2.20 4.02 22.49
CA ASN A 164 0.86 4.49 22.85
C ASN A 164 0.84 6.03 22.91
N ARG A 165 1.22 6.67 21.82
CA ARG A 165 1.20 8.14 21.70
C ARG A 165 -0.14 8.65 21.17
N VAL A 166 -0.82 7.85 20.36
CA VAL A 166 -2.06 8.20 19.66
C VAL A 166 -3.24 7.38 20.17
N LEU A 167 -3.07 6.09 20.32
CA LEU A 167 -4.07 5.20 20.89
C LEU A 167 -3.93 5.13 22.41
N SER A 168 -5.07 5.06 23.09
CA SER A 168 -5.09 4.75 24.53
C SER A 168 -4.71 3.28 24.77
N LYS A 169 -4.24 2.98 25.97
CA LYS A 169 -3.79 1.62 26.32
C LYS A 169 -4.88 0.54 26.17
N ASP A 170 -6.13 0.90 26.37
CA ASP A 170 -7.29 0.04 26.18
C ASP A 170 -7.61 -0.21 24.70
N GLN A 171 -7.20 0.70 23.81
CA GLN A 171 -7.29 0.50 22.36
C GLN A 171 -6.13 -0.35 21.81
N GLY A 172 -5.00 -0.44 22.52
CA GLY A 172 -3.78 -1.16 22.15
C GLY A 172 -2.69 -0.24 21.62
N ASP A 173 -1.62 -0.82 21.09
CA ASP A 173 -0.48 -0.09 20.57
C ASP A 173 -0.79 0.68 19.27
N ASP A 174 -0.02 1.74 18.98
CA ASP A 174 -0.23 2.63 17.83
C ASP A 174 -0.13 1.93 16.47
N VAL A 175 0.51 0.77 16.38
CA VAL A 175 0.45 -0.06 15.16
C VAL A 175 -0.98 -0.43 14.78
N LEU A 176 -1.90 -0.46 15.75
CA LEU A 176 -3.31 -0.74 15.52
C LEU A 176 -4.08 0.42 14.86
N LEU A 177 -3.44 1.58 14.68
CA LEU A 177 -3.94 2.63 13.76
C LEU A 177 -4.18 2.06 12.36
N PHE A 178 -3.37 1.10 11.93
CA PHE A 178 -3.51 0.45 10.62
C PHE A 178 -4.62 -0.60 10.56
N THR A 179 -5.47 -0.71 11.57
CA THR A 179 -6.70 -1.52 11.48
C THR A 179 -7.80 -0.86 10.64
N VAL A 180 -7.67 0.44 10.32
CA VAL A 180 -8.72 1.22 9.67
C VAL A 180 -8.33 1.81 8.30
N ASN A 181 -7.04 1.94 7.95
CA ASN A 181 -6.61 2.57 6.70
C ASN A 181 -6.88 1.70 5.48
N ALA A 182 -7.19 2.32 4.35
CA ALA A 182 -7.35 1.68 3.05
C ALA A 182 -6.66 2.52 1.96
N ALA A 183 -6.18 1.85 0.93
CA ALA A 183 -5.38 2.50 -0.11
C ALA A 183 -5.52 1.76 -1.45
N SER A 184 -5.19 2.45 -2.54
CA SER A 184 -4.88 1.88 -3.84
C SER A 184 -3.37 1.77 -3.99
N HIS A 185 -2.80 0.57 -3.88
CA HIS A 185 -1.41 0.35 -4.21
C HIS A 185 -1.29 -0.17 -5.65
N VAL A 186 -0.28 0.30 -6.36
CA VAL A 186 -0.06 -0.07 -7.75
C VAL A 186 1.37 -0.56 -7.95
N HIS A 187 1.48 -1.72 -8.58
CA HIS A 187 2.74 -2.33 -8.97
C HIS A 187 2.96 -2.18 -10.47
N VAL A 188 4.12 -1.67 -10.86
CA VAL A 188 4.54 -1.61 -12.26
C VAL A 188 5.85 -2.36 -12.43
N GLY A 189 5.91 -3.21 -13.45
CA GLY A 189 7.13 -3.92 -13.81
C GLY A 189 8.24 -2.95 -14.20
N VAL A 190 9.41 -3.12 -13.63
CA VAL A 190 10.62 -2.32 -13.89
C VAL A 190 11.82 -3.26 -14.07
N ASP A 191 12.79 -2.85 -14.87
CA ASP A 191 14.08 -3.51 -14.88
C ASP A 191 15.02 -2.97 -13.78
N MET A 192 16.19 -3.59 -13.64
CA MET A 192 17.14 -3.21 -12.59
C MET A 192 17.72 -1.80 -12.77
N HIS A 193 17.82 -1.30 -14.01
CA HIS A 193 18.44 -0.02 -14.32
C HIS A 193 17.50 1.15 -14.03
N GLU A 194 16.19 0.92 -14.16
CA GLU A 194 15.16 1.95 -13.97
C GLU A 194 14.51 1.90 -12.57
N ALA A 195 14.63 0.78 -11.83
CA ALA A 195 13.90 0.54 -10.58
C ALA A 195 14.04 1.69 -9.56
N VAL A 196 15.26 2.13 -9.30
CA VAL A 196 15.52 3.20 -8.31
C VAL A 196 15.05 4.56 -8.83
N ARG A 197 15.19 4.82 -10.12
CA ARG A 197 14.64 6.04 -10.72
C ARG A 197 13.12 6.07 -10.61
N ALA A 198 12.45 4.94 -10.83
CA ALA A 198 11.01 4.82 -10.65
C ALA A 198 10.59 5.06 -9.18
N VAL A 199 11.32 4.50 -8.22
CA VAL A 199 11.12 4.79 -6.78
C VAL A 199 11.29 6.28 -6.50
N ASN A 200 12.34 6.91 -7.00
CA ASN A 200 12.60 8.33 -6.78
C ASN A 200 11.50 9.22 -7.40
N VAL A 201 11.09 8.95 -8.62
CA VAL A 201 10.00 9.68 -9.32
C VAL A 201 8.72 9.63 -8.51
N LEU A 202 8.27 8.43 -8.13
CA LEU A 202 7.00 8.25 -7.41
C LEU A 202 7.05 8.89 -6.02
N ASN A 203 8.19 8.82 -5.31
CA ASN A 203 8.37 9.51 -4.04
C ASN A 203 8.38 11.04 -4.22
N ALA A 204 9.06 11.57 -5.23
CA ALA A 204 9.11 13.02 -5.48
C ALA A 204 7.74 13.61 -5.83
N TYR A 205 6.90 12.83 -6.53
CA TYR A 205 5.51 13.22 -6.82
C TYR A 205 4.52 12.90 -5.69
N ALA A 206 4.95 12.32 -4.55
CA ALA A 206 4.02 11.98 -3.46
C ALA A 206 3.15 13.16 -3.00
N PRO A 207 3.65 14.40 -2.82
CA PRO A 207 2.79 15.54 -2.48
C PRO A 207 1.67 15.77 -3.51
N ALA A 208 1.98 15.67 -4.80
CA ALA A 208 1.00 15.85 -5.88
C ALA A 208 -0.02 14.71 -5.93
N GLN A 209 0.44 13.48 -5.76
CA GLN A 209 -0.41 12.30 -5.70
C GLN A 209 -1.42 12.42 -4.55
N ILE A 210 -0.94 12.68 -3.34
CA ILE A 210 -1.79 12.81 -2.14
C ILE A 210 -2.77 13.98 -2.29
N ALA A 211 -2.30 15.15 -2.77
CA ALA A 211 -3.17 16.31 -2.96
C ALA A 211 -4.36 16.02 -3.87
N LEU A 212 -4.16 15.16 -4.88
CA LEU A 212 -5.16 14.83 -5.90
C LEU A 212 -6.06 13.66 -5.50
N THR A 213 -5.57 12.76 -4.64
CA THR A 213 -6.20 11.46 -4.35
C THR A 213 -6.65 11.30 -2.90
N ALA A 214 -6.46 12.33 -2.04
CA ALA A 214 -6.93 12.31 -0.66
C ALA A 214 -8.43 11.99 -0.58
N ASP A 215 -8.81 10.89 0.09
CA ASP A 215 -10.18 10.44 0.29
C ASP A 215 -10.34 9.65 1.62
N SER A 216 -9.83 10.23 2.74
CA SER A 216 -9.92 9.62 4.07
C SER A 216 -10.20 10.64 5.17
N SER A 217 -10.96 11.68 4.85
CA SER A 217 -11.19 12.86 5.68
C SER A 217 -12.28 12.68 6.76
N VAL A 218 -13.01 11.56 6.78
CA VAL A 218 -14.01 11.21 7.79
C VAL A 218 -13.62 9.90 8.43
N TRP A 219 -13.40 9.91 9.74
CA TRP A 219 -13.03 8.72 10.52
C TRP A 219 -13.45 8.89 11.99
N ARG A 220 -13.52 7.79 12.73
CA ARG A 220 -14.01 7.80 14.13
C ARG A 220 -15.38 8.49 14.27
N GLY A 221 -16.24 8.35 13.25
CA GLY A 221 -17.60 8.93 13.24
C GLY A 221 -17.66 10.44 13.08
N ARG A 222 -16.61 11.11 12.64
CA ARG A 222 -16.57 12.57 12.44
C ARG A 222 -15.64 12.95 11.28
N ALA A 223 -15.90 14.12 10.70
CA ALA A 223 -14.93 14.74 9.82
C ALA A 223 -13.67 15.10 10.61
N ASP A 224 -12.50 14.76 10.09
CA ASP A 224 -11.23 15.15 10.69
C ASP A 224 -11.09 16.68 10.58
N PRO A 225 -10.74 17.39 11.67
CA PRO A 225 -10.67 18.86 11.64
C PRO A 225 -9.53 19.38 10.77
N GLU A 226 -8.49 18.60 10.54
CA GLU A 226 -7.25 19.03 9.92
C GLU A 226 -6.98 18.35 8.57
N TYR A 227 -7.06 17.01 8.50
CA TYR A 227 -6.56 16.24 7.36
C TYR A 227 -7.64 15.79 6.38
N LEU A 228 -7.34 15.88 5.08
CA LEU A 228 -8.12 15.30 3.98
C LEU A 228 -7.67 13.87 3.68
N SER A 229 -6.38 13.56 3.87
CA SER A 229 -5.83 12.21 3.83
C SER A 229 -5.32 11.81 5.21
N VAL A 230 -6.21 11.28 6.04
CA VAL A 230 -5.88 10.72 7.35
C VAL A 230 -5.10 9.40 7.19
N ALA A 231 -5.49 8.56 6.23
CA ALA A 231 -4.88 7.25 6.02
C ALA A 231 -3.36 7.36 5.75
N GLU A 232 -2.94 8.36 4.96
CA GLU A 232 -1.52 8.62 4.72
C GLU A 232 -0.85 9.26 5.96
N LYS A 233 -1.58 10.08 6.72
CA LYS A 233 -1.06 10.70 7.94
C LYS A 233 -0.82 9.71 9.08
N LEU A 234 -1.52 8.57 9.13
CA LEU A 234 -1.29 7.52 10.13
C LEU A 234 0.17 7.04 10.16
N TRP A 235 0.88 7.04 9.02
CA TRP A 235 2.29 6.67 8.94
C TRP A 235 3.20 7.61 9.73
N ASP A 236 2.88 8.90 9.80
CA ASP A 236 3.64 9.88 10.58
C ASP A 236 3.35 9.77 12.09
N TRP A 237 2.16 9.31 12.44
CA TRP A 237 1.75 9.13 13.83
C TRP A 237 2.32 7.87 14.47
N TRP A 238 2.64 6.86 13.66
CA TRP A 238 3.30 5.65 14.15
C TRP A 238 4.81 5.87 14.20
N GLU A 239 5.27 6.45 15.30
CA GLU A 239 6.66 6.86 15.48
C GLU A 239 7.72 5.75 15.31
N PRO A 240 7.51 4.49 15.77
CA PRO A 240 8.50 3.43 15.56
C PRO A 240 8.86 3.14 14.10
N ALA A 241 7.97 3.46 13.16
CA ALA A 241 8.22 3.27 11.72
C ALA A 241 8.66 4.56 11.01
N ARG A 242 8.77 5.68 11.71
CA ARG A 242 9.00 7.00 11.08
C ARG A 242 10.24 7.06 10.19
N ALA A 243 11.31 6.34 10.54
CA ALA A 243 12.53 6.30 9.74
C ALA A 243 12.40 5.48 8.44
N ARG A 244 11.35 4.66 8.32
CA ARG A 244 11.13 3.73 7.21
C ARG A 244 9.76 3.89 6.56
N SER A 245 9.08 5.02 6.76
CA SER A 245 7.78 5.37 6.19
C SER A 245 7.79 6.76 5.56
N GLY A 246 6.76 7.09 4.78
CA GLY A 246 6.65 8.36 4.06
C GLY A 246 7.69 8.51 2.96
N LEU A 247 8.37 9.65 2.87
CA LEU A 247 9.46 9.87 1.92
C LEU A 247 10.81 9.48 2.52
N PRO A 248 11.71 8.84 1.74
CA PRO A 248 13.09 8.63 2.16
C PRO A 248 13.79 9.98 2.43
N PRO A 249 14.90 9.99 3.18
CA PRO A 249 15.64 11.24 3.50
C PRO A 249 16.09 12.02 2.27
N ARG A 250 16.40 11.34 1.17
CA ARG A 250 16.83 11.88 -0.12
C ARG A 250 16.54 10.89 -1.24
N ALA A 251 16.69 11.31 -2.48
CA ALA A 251 16.71 10.40 -3.61
C ALA A 251 17.88 9.38 -3.48
N PHE A 252 17.65 8.16 -3.87
CA PHE A 252 18.70 7.14 -3.99
C PHE A 252 19.45 7.35 -5.31
N ARG A 253 20.77 7.23 -5.30
CA ARG A 253 21.62 7.38 -6.49
C ARG A 253 21.48 6.21 -7.46
N ASP A 254 21.48 5.01 -6.89
CA ASP A 254 21.52 3.74 -7.61
C ASP A 254 20.92 2.59 -6.78
N LEU A 255 20.84 1.42 -7.37
CA LEU A 255 20.25 0.24 -6.75
C LEU A 255 21.12 -0.26 -5.57
N ASP A 256 22.42 -0.08 -5.63
CA ASP A 256 23.34 -0.48 -4.57
C ASP A 256 23.07 0.32 -3.30
N GLU A 257 22.97 1.65 -3.42
CA GLU A 257 22.62 2.52 -2.29
C GLU A 257 21.23 2.21 -1.74
N TYR A 258 20.26 1.91 -2.61
CA TYR A 258 18.93 1.52 -2.20
C TYR A 258 18.93 0.25 -1.35
N VAL A 259 19.66 -0.78 -1.80
CA VAL A 259 19.76 -2.05 -1.06
C VAL A 259 20.52 -1.86 0.26
N ASP A 260 21.61 -1.07 0.27
CA ASP A 260 22.35 -0.77 1.49
C ASP A 260 21.48 -0.03 2.51
N ALA A 261 20.65 0.92 2.07
CA ALA A 261 19.73 1.63 2.95
C ALA A 261 18.67 0.69 3.57
N ILE A 262 18.14 -0.28 2.78
CA ILE A 262 17.21 -1.28 3.30
C ILE A 262 17.91 -2.23 4.27
N ALA A 263 19.10 -2.71 3.92
CA ALA A 263 19.88 -3.62 4.73
C ALA A 263 20.32 -3.01 6.08
N ALA A 264 20.40 -1.68 6.15
CA ALA A 264 20.71 -0.95 7.38
C ALA A 264 19.55 -0.90 8.38
N TYR A 265 18.31 -1.19 7.98
CA TYR A 265 17.20 -1.25 8.93
C TYR A 265 17.26 -2.49 9.80
N ARG A 266 16.86 -2.34 11.07
CA ARG A 266 16.68 -3.48 11.98
C ARG A 266 15.70 -4.48 11.39
N PRO A 267 16.01 -5.80 11.40
CA PRO A 267 15.04 -6.82 11.03
C PRO A 267 13.89 -6.81 12.04
N ILE A 268 12.68 -7.07 11.57
CA ILE A 268 11.52 -7.18 12.44
C ILE A 268 11.29 -8.64 12.79
N TYR A 269 11.06 -9.47 11.79
CA TYR A 269 10.85 -10.90 11.97
C TYR A 269 11.18 -11.67 10.70
N VAL A 270 11.31 -12.96 10.83
CA VAL A 270 11.40 -13.92 9.72
C VAL A 270 10.30 -14.96 9.86
N LYS A 271 9.93 -15.60 8.74
CA LYS A 271 8.99 -16.71 8.73
C LYS A 271 9.73 -18.04 8.75
N ARG A 272 9.26 -18.97 9.57
CA ARG A 272 9.70 -20.35 9.58
C ARG A 272 8.47 -21.26 9.63
N GLU A 273 8.64 -22.54 9.44
CA GLU A 273 7.54 -23.52 9.44
C GLU A 273 6.73 -23.48 10.74
N ALA A 274 7.40 -23.29 11.88
CA ALA A 274 6.76 -23.16 13.19
C ALA A 274 6.09 -21.78 13.44
N GLY A 275 6.17 -20.86 12.50
CA GLY A 275 5.59 -19.53 12.60
C GLY A 275 6.60 -18.37 12.56
N PRO A 276 6.17 -17.14 12.85
CA PRO A 276 7.02 -15.97 12.89
C PRO A 276 8.06 -16.04 14.02
N VAL A 277 9.29 -15.63 13.72
CA VAL A 277 10.39 -15.48 14.69
C VAL A 277 10.86 -14.03 14.67
N VAL A 278 10.70 -13.33 15.78
CA VAL A 278 11.11 -11.94 15.99
C VAL A 278 12.63 -11.87 16.21
N LEU A 279 13.27 -10.86 15.69
CA LEU A 279 14.73 -10.69 15.68
C LEU A 279 15.17 -9.43 16.46
N PRO A 280 15.00 -9.34 17.79
CA PRO A 280 15.21 -8.10 18.54
C PRO A 280 16.70 -7.74 18.75
N GLY A 281 17.62 -8.67 18.55
CA GLY A 281 19.04 -8.55 18.92
C GLY A 281 19.95 -7.96 17.84
N TYR A 282 19.42 -7.55 16.70
CA TYR A 282 20.23 -7.09 15.56
C TYR A 282 20.02 -5.61 15.28
N GLU A 283 21.09 -4.85 15.09
CA GLU A 283 21.03 -3.42 14.76
C GLU A 283 20.68 -3.20 13.29
N SER A 284 21.05 -4.12 12.39
CA SER A 284 20.70 -4.08 10.97
C SER A 284 20.32 -5.46 10.44
N PHE A 285 19.61 -5.48 9.31
CA PHE A 285 19.33 -6.73 8.59
C PHE A 285 20.62 -7.34 8.06
N ALA A 286 21.61 -6.53 7.69
CA ALA A 286 22.91 -7.00 7.27
C ALA A 286 23.62 -7.78 8.38
N ASP A 287 23.55 -7.30 9.64
CA ASP A 287 24.12 -8.00 10.80
C ASP A 287 23.46 -9.36 11.05
N TYR A 288 22.14 -9.41 10.93
CA TYR A 288 21.39 -10.67 11.00
C TYR A 288 21.80 -11.62 9.87
N PHE A 289 21.80 -11.12 8.64
CA PHE A 289 22.04 -11.94 7.45
C PHE A 289 23.46 -12.50 7.35
N ALA A 290 24.41 -11.86 8.00
CA ALA A 290 25.81 -12.32 8.09
C ALA A 290 26.00 -13.51 9.06
N GLN A 291 25.01 -13.87 9.87
CA GLN A 291 25.12 -14.96 10.84
C GLN A 291 25.01 -16.32 10.15
N THR A 292 25.77 -17.31 10.62
CA THR A 292 25.54 -18.71 10.25
C THR A 292 24.25 -19.26 10.91
N GLU A 293 24.04 -18.84 12.14
CA GLU A 293 22.86 -19.12 12.96
C GLU A 293 22.54 -17.88 13.83
N ALA A 294 21.32 -17.41 13.79
CA ALA A 294 20.86 -16.22 14.47
C ALA A 294 19.92 -16.56 15.62
N GLU A 295 19.94 -15.77 16.68
CA GLU A 295 19.02 -15.90 17.82
C GLU A 295 17.79 -15.01 17.59
N GLY A 296 16.63 -15.56 17.83
CA GLY A 296 15.33 -14.86 17.78
C GLY A 296 14.42 -15.32 18.90
N ARG A 297 13.17 -14.88 18.83
CA ARG A 297 12.11 -15.30 19.77
C ARG A 297 10.86 -15.66 18.98
N ASP A 298 10.20 -16.76 19.39
CA ASP A 298 8.87 -17.08 18.92
C ASP A 298 7.81 -16.09 19.47
N LEU A 299 6.56 -16.23 19.06
CA LEU A 299 5.47 -15.36 19.53
C LEU A 299 5.14 -15.58 21.02
N ALA A 300 5.53 -16.70 21.62
CA ALA A 300 5.41 -16.93 23.06
C ALA A 300 6.57 -16.30 23.86
N GLY A 301 7.63 -15.80 23.16
CA GLY A 301 8.82 -15.19 23.75
C GLY A 301 9.95 -16.18 24.04
N ASN A 302 9.80 -17.45 23.66
CA ASN A 302 10.85 -18.45 23.84
C ASN A 302 12.02 -18.19 22.88
N PRO A 303 13.29 -18.40 23.31
CA PRO A 303 14.43 -18.29 22.43
C PRO A 303 14.39 -19.35 21.33
N VAL A 304 14.65 -18.94 20.11
CA VAL A 304 14.69 -19.81 18.92
C VAL A 304 15.92 -19.47 18.11
N ARG A 305 16.59 -20.50 17.58
CA ARG A 305 17.70 -20.34 16.63
C ARG A 305 17.21 -20.53 15.21
N VAL A 306 17.58 -19.62 14.32
CA VAL A 306 17.22 -19.63 12.91
C VAL A 306 18.44 -19.40 12.02
N ARG A 307 18.45 -20.05 10.86
CA ARG A 307 19.40 -19.70 9.81
C ARG A 307 18.84 -18.58 8.96
N PRO A 308 19.63 -17.55 8.62
CA PRO A 308 19.26 -16.61 7.56
C PRO A 308 19.04 -17.34 6.24
N LEU A 309 17.95 -16.98 5.54
CA LEU A 309 17.56 -17.52 4.25
C LEU A 309 17.40 -16.39 3.23
N PRO A 310 17.67 -16.65 1.93
CA PRO A 310 17.43 -15.64 0.88
C PRO A 310 16.03 -15.04 0.88
N GLU A 311 15.01 -15.83 1.21
CA GLU A 311 13.60 -15.42 1.30
C GLU A 311 13.35 -14.40 2.41
N ASP A 312 14.22 -14.31 3.41
CA ASP A 312 14.13 -13.31 4.48
C ASP A 312 14.32 -11.89 3.93
N ILE A 313 15.05 -11.75 2.80
CA ILE A 313 15.23 -10.47 2.10
C ILE A 313 13.90 -9.95 1.56
N ASP A 314 13.09 -10.80 0.96
CA ASP A 314 11.77 -10.41 0.42
C ASP A 314 10.84 -9.95 1.54
N LEU A 315 10.85 -10.67 2.67
CA LEU A 315 10.07 -10.31 3.83
C LEU A 315 10.56 -8.99 4.44
N HIS A 316 11.88 -8.85 4.62
CA HIS A 316 12.48 -7.63 5.13
C HIS A 316 12.16 -6.42 4.23
N SER A 317 12.23 -6.60 2.90
CA SER A 317 11.86 -5.58 1.91
C SER A 317 10.38 -5.17 1.99
N SER A 318 9.52 -5.99 2.58
CA SER A 318 8.13 -5.64 2.85
C SER A 318 7.92 -4.87 4.16
N CYS A 319 8.95 -4.76 5.00
CA CYS A 319 8.89 -4.15 6.34
C CYS A 319 9.41 -2.72 6.39
N TYR A 320 9.36 -1.98 5.29
CA TYR A 320 9.47 -0.52 5.24
C TYR A 320 8.38 0.04 4.33
N TRP A 321 7.94 1.26 4.63
CA TRP A 321 6.68 1.79 4.13
C TRP A 321 6.85 3.19 3.53
N TYR A 322 7.85 3.35 2.65
CA TYR A 322 7.95 4.55 1.82
C TYR A 322 6.75 4.65 0.88
N THR A 323 6.40 5.87 0.49
CA THR A 323 5.31 6.13 -0.46
C THR A 323 5.54 5.48 -1.81
N ALA A 324 6.80 5.18 -2.16
CA ALA A 324 7.15 4.27 -3.24
C ALA A 324 8.39 3.46 -2.87
N ARG A 325 8.42 2.18 -3.29
CA ARG A 325 9.52 1.25 -3.02
C ARG A 325 9.66 0.19 -4.12
N VAL A 326 10.78 -0.52 -4.12
CA VAL A 326 10.84 -1.83 -4.80
C VAL A 326 10.13 -2.84 -3.91
N SER A 327 9.13 -3.50 -4.43
CA SER A 327 8.33 -4.48 -3.69
C SER A 327 9.07 -5.82 -3.53
N ARG A 328 8.54 -6.69 -2.70
CA ARG A 328 9.01 -8.09 -2.60
C ARG A 328 8.87 -8.90 -3.90
N TYR A 329 8.13 -8.38 -4.87
CA TYR A 329 7.96 -8.96 -6.21
C TYR A 329 8.90 -8.34 -7.23
N TYR A 330 9.80 -7.44 -6.81
CA TYR A 330 10.74 -6.73 -7.68
C TYR A 330 10.07 -5.86 -8.74
N THR A 331 8.90 -5.33 -8.41
CA THR A 331 8.21 -4.25 -9.15
C THR A 331 8.40 -2.94 -8.38
N VAL A 332 8.25 -1.79 -9.04
CA VAL A 332 8.02 -0.55 -8.29
C VAL A 332 6.59 -0.54 -7.79
N GLU A 333 6.41 -0.26 -6.50
CA GLU A 333 5.12 -0.18 -5.83
C GLU A 333 4.85 1.26 -5.42
N ASN A 334 3.79 1.85 -5.95
CA ASN A 334 3.24 3.14 -5.55
C ASN A 334 2.22 2.95 -4.43
N ARG A 335 2.38 3.69 -3.32
CA ARG A 335 1.62 3.50 -2.07
C ARG A 335 1.00 4.80 -1.53
N ALA A 336 1.21 5.93 -2.24
CA ALA A 336 0.88 7.27 -1.76
C ALA A 336 -0.61 7.62 -1.82
N CYS A 337 -1.46 6.76 -2.41
CA CYS A 337 -2.84 7.12 -2.74
C CYS A 337 -3.84 6.44 -1.81
N ASP A 338 -4.76 7.21 -1.24
CA ASP A 338 -5.95 6.68 -0.58
C ASP A 338 -6.74 5.79 -1.55
N GLN A 339 -7.61 4.92 -1.02
CA GLN A 339 -8.56 4.19 -1.87
C GLN A 339 -9.50 5.18 -2.55
N GLN A 340 -9.79 4.95 -3.83
CA GLN A 340 -10.50 5.87 -4.69
C GLN A 340 -12.00 5.58 -4.77
N PRO A 341 -12.82 6.59 -5.10
CA PRO A 341 -14.25 6.40 -5.36
C PRO A 341 -14.53 5.27 -6.34
N PRO A 342 -15.71 4.62 -6.26
CA PRO A 342 -16.04 3.43 -7.06
C PRO A 342 -15.93 3.60 -8.59
N ALA A 343 -16.12 4.83 -9.09
CA ALA A 343 -15.99 5.12 -10.52
C ALA A 343 -14.53 5.24 -10.98
N ASP A 344 -13.58 5.47 -10.06
CA ASP A 344 -12.22 5.94 -10.36
C ASP A 344 -11.14 4.92 -9.98
N LEU A 345 -11.49 3.67 -9.71
CA LEU A 345 -10.58 2.66 -9.15
C LEU A 345 -9.34 2.38 -10.02
N SER A 346 -9.40 2.62 -11.34
CA SER A 346 -8.30 2.39 -12.28
C SER A 346 -7.37 3.59 -12.45
N CYS A 347 -7.73 4.79 -11.94
CA CYS A 347 -6.98 6.02 -12.23
C CYS A 347 -5.57 6.03 -11.62
N ILE A 348 -5.35 5.39 -10.46
CA ILE A 348 -4.03 5.32 -9.82
C ILE A 348 -3.10 4.37 -10.60
N ALA A 349 -3.64 3.28 -11.16
CA ALA A 349 -2.89 2.40 -12.05
C ALA A 349 -2.44 3.14 -13.31
N ALA A 350 -3.31 3.96 -13.90
CA ALA A 350 -3.00 4.79 -15.05
C ALA A 350 -1.90 5.83 -14.73
N LEU A 351 -2.04 6.54 -13.61
CA LEU A 351 -1.05 7.51 -13.16
C LEU A 351 0.33 6.87 -12.99
N THR A 352 0.38 5.75 -12.25
CA THR A 352 1.64 5.07 -11.93
C THR A 352 2.29 4.49 -13.20
N LEU A 353 1.52 3.80 -14.04
CA LEU A 353 2.01 3.22 -15.29
C LEU A 353 2.51 4.32 -16.24
N GLY A 354 1.78 5.42 -16.33
CA GLY A 354 2.15 6.56 -17.16
C GLY A 354 3.48 7.18 -16.74
N LEU A 355 3.65 7.48 -15.44
CA LEU A 355 4.90 8.05 -14.92
C LEU A 355 6.10 7.12 -15.15
N VAL A 356 5.93 5.80 -14.93
CA VAL A 356 6.99 4.81 -15.16
C VAL A 356 7.28 4.63 -16.66
N SER A 357 6.32 4.92 -17.54
CA SER A 357 6.50 4.82 -19.00
C SER A 357 7.17 6.06 -19.61
N ASP A 358 7.19 7.22 -18.93
CA ASP A 358 7.93 8.44 -19.31
C ASP A 358 9.03 8.78 -18.27
N LEU A 359 9.67 7.76 -17.73
CA LEU A 359 10.46 7.81 -16.51
C LEU A 359 11.59 8.84 -16.52
N ASP A 360 12.32 8.96 -17.64
CA ASP A 360 13.44 9.91 -17.75
C ASP A 360 12.96 11.35 -17.66
N ARG A 361 11.90 11.70 -18.40
CA ARG A 361 11.33 13.06 -18.37
C ARG A 361 10.60 13.34 -17.06
N ALA A 362 9.95 12.32 -16.48
CA ALA A 362 9.33 12.45 -15.18
C ALA A 362 10.39 12.73 -14.09
N TRP A 363 11.56 12.09 -14.17
CA TRP A 363 12.69 12.36 -13.27
C TRP A 363 13.29 13.75 -13.48
N GLU A 364 13.55 14.14 -14.72
CA GLU A 364 14.07 15.49 -15.03
C GLU A 364 13.19 16.62 -14.49
N ALA A 365 11.89 16.42 -14.47
CA ALA A 365 10.95 17.41 -13.96
C ALA A 365 10.98 17.60 -12.43
N VAL A 366 11.51 16.61 -11.66
CA VAL A 366 11.46 16.64 -10.20
C VAL A 366 12.80 16.46 -9.50
N ARG A 367 13.87 16.10 -10.21
CA ARG A 367 15.18 15.77 -9.61
C ARG A 367 15.81 16.91 -8.80
N ASP A 368 15.48 18.16 -9.14
CA ASP A 368 16.05 19.35 -8.51
C ASP A 368 15.21 19.85 -7.31
N TYR A 369 14.10 19.17 -6.97
CA TYR A 369 13.35 19.49 -5.76
C TYR A 369 14.14 19.10 -4.52
N ASP A 370 14.17 19.98 -3.53
CA ASP A 370 14.65 19.67 -2.19
C ASP A 370 13.73 18.66 -1.50
N TRP A 371 14.30 17.56 -1.02
CA TRP A 371 13.54 16.46 -0.40
C TRP A 371 12.94 16.83 0.95
N GLU A 372 13.49 17.79 1.67
CA GLU A 372 12.87 18.32 2.87
C GLU A 372 11.61 19.11 2.53
N ALA A 373 11.67 19.93 1.47
CA ALA A 373 10.51 20.64 0.96
C ALA A 373 9.44 19.67 0.42
N LEU A 374 9.82 18.55 -0.19
CA LEU A 374 8.88 17.50 -0.60
C LEU A 374 8.22 16.82 0.61
N ARG A 375 8.95 16.52 1.68
CA ARG A 375 8.36 15.98 2.92
C ARG A 375 7.38 16.95 3.56
N ALA A 376 7.74 18.22 3.66
CA ALA A 376 6.84 19.25 4.16
C ALA A 376 5.61 19.42 3.26
N GLY A 377 5.80 19.34 1.94
CA GLY A 377 4.74 19.36 0.93
C GLY A 377 3.80 18.16 1.03
N ARG A 378 4.32 16.96 1.33
CA ARG A 378 3.50 15.77 1.59
C ARG A 378 2.57 15.99 2.79
N ASP A 379 3.09 16.51 3.90
CA ASP A 379 2.27 16.83 5.09
C ASP A 379 1.21 17.89 4.77
N ALA A 380 1.58 18.95 4.05
CA ALA A 380 0.64 19.96 3.59
C ALA A 380 -0.43 19.38 2.66
N ALA A 381 -0.07 18.46 1.77
CA ALA A 381 -1.01 17.80 0.87
C ALA A 381 -2.01 16.91 1.62
N CYS A 382 -1.57 16.20 2.68
CA CYS A 382 -2.47 15.44 3.54
C CYS A 382 -3.54 16.35 4.19
N ARG A 383 -3.16 17.57 4.57
CA ARG A 383 -4.03 18.54 5.24
C ARG A 383 -4.93 19.28 4.26
N ASP A 384 -4.32 19.89 3.25
CA ASP A 384 -4.95 20.92 2.42
C ASP A 384 -5.38 20.42 1.03
N GLY A 385 -4.97 19.20 0.63
CA GLY A 385 -5.22 18.65 -0.70
C GLY A 385 -4.62 19.56 -1.78
N LEU A 386 -5.40 19.88 -2.81
CA LEU A 386 -4.97 20.72 -3.94
C LEU A 386 -4.71 22.20 -3.56
N GLN A 387 -5.03 22.62 -2.33
CA GLN A 387 -4.68 23.96 -1.82
C GLN A 387 -3.29 24.00 -1.17
N ALA A 388 -2.61 22.87 -1.05
CA ALA A 388 -1.28 22.76 -0.46
C ALA A 388 -0.21 23.52 -1.27
N ARG A 389 0.93 23.74 -0.63
CA ARG A 389 2.13 24.33 -1.26
C ARG A 389 3.32 23.37 -1.09
N VAL A 390 4.14 23.29 -2.11
CA VAL A 390 5.39 22.53 -2.12
C VAL A 390 6.52 23.48 -2.52
N ALA A 391 7.58 23.58 -1.74
CA ALA A 391 8.69 24.51 -1.98
C ALA A 391 8.20 25.95 -2.25
N GLY A 392 7.17 26.39 -1.55
CA GLY A 392 6.60 27.72 -1.71
C GLY A 392 5.69 27.94 -2.93
N ARG A 393 5.51 26.94 -3.81
CA ARG A 393 4.64 26.98 -5.01
C ARG A 393 3.32 26.23 -4.76
N PRO A 394 2.22 26.58 -5.46
CA PRO A 394 1.00 25.76 -5.41
C PRO A 394 1.29 24.32 -5.83
N VAL A 395 0.78 23.34 -5.06
CA VAL A 395 0.92 21.91 -5.41
C VAL A 395 0.29 21.58 -6.77
N ALA A 396 -0.71 22.36 -7.19
CA ALA A 396 -1.36 22.22 -8.50
C ALA A 396 -0.38 22.34 -9.69
N GLU A 397 0.74 23.06 -9.55
CA GLU A 397 1.78 23.12 -10.58
C GLU A 397 2.50 21.75 -10.68
N LEU A 398 2.86 21.14 -9.55
CA LEU A 398 3.47 19.82 -9.51
C LEU A 398 2.49 18.74 -9.99
N VAL A 399 1.20 18.87 -9.65
CA VAL A 399 0.12 17.97 -10.12
C VAL A 399 0.01 18.05 -11.65
N ARG A 400 0.00 19.26 -12.22
CA ARG A 400 -0.06 19.43 -13.68
C ARG A 400 1.12 18.76 -14.36
N THR A 401 2.33 19.03 -13.89
CA THR A 401 3.55 18.39 -14.42
C THR A 401 3.46 16.86 -14.32
N MET A 402 2.99 16.33 -13.19
CA MET A 402 2.79 14.89 -12.99
C MET A 402 1.81 14.28 -13.99
N LEU A 403 0.66 14.92 -14.19
CA LEU A 403 -0.37 14.45 -15.14
C LEU A 403 0.11 14.54 -16.60
N ASP A 404 0.85 15.61 -16.95
CA ASP A 404 1.44 15.76 -18.29
C ASP A 404 2.43 14.61 -18.56
N ARG A 405 3.30 14.28 -17.60
CA ARG A 405 4.26 13.16 -17.75
C ARG A 405 3.55 11.81 -17.81
N ALA A 406 2.55 11.59 -16.97
CA ALA A 406 1.77 10.35 -17.01
C ALA A 406 1.01 10.21 -18.34
N THR A 407 0.42 11.29 -18.84
CA THR A 407 -0.29 11.30 -20.12
C THR A 407 0.64 10.97 -21.28
N GLU A 408 1.81 11.62 -21.36
CA GLU A 408 2.79 11.35 -22.42
C GLU A 408 3.32 9.91 -22.32
N GLY A 409 3.57 9.40 -21.10
CA GLY A 409 3.98 8.02 -20.90
C GLY A 409 2.95 7.00 -21.38
N LEU A 410 1.65 7.24 -21.16
CA LEU A 410 0.59 6.38 -21.66
C LEU A 410 0.42 6.49 -23.17
N LYS A 411 0.51 7.70 -23.75
CA LYS A 411 0.49 7.88 -25.20
C LYS A 411 1.64 7.15 -25.90
N ASN A 412 2.85 7.17 -25.31
CA ASN A 412 4.01 6.45 -25.85
C ASN A 412 3.82 4.93 -25.89
N ARG A 413 2.84 4.40 -25.16
CA ARG A 413 2.45 2.99 -25.21
C ARG A 413 1.51 2.68 -26.39
N GLU A 414 0.96 3.71 -27.06
CA GLU A 414 0.10 3.62 -28.26
C GLU A 414 -1.13 2.71 -28.08
N ARG A 415 -1.74 2.75 -26.86
CA ARG A 415 -2.89 1.90 -26.51
C ARG A 415 -4.16 2.67 -26.17
N GLY A 416 -4.14 4.01 -26.16
CA GLY A 416 -5.27 4.84 -25.76
C GLY A 416 -5.56 4.80 -24.26
N GLU A 417 -4.59 4.38 -23.44
CA GLU A 417 -4.71 4.19 -21.99
C GLU A 417 -4.79 5.52 -21.23
N GLU A 418 -4.41 6.64 -21.83
CA GLU A 418 -4.46 7.98 -21.23
C GLU A 418 -5.87 8.42 -20.82
N ALA A 419 -6.91 7.81 -21.41
CA ALA A 419 -8.30 8.06 -21.04
C ALA A 419 -8.59 7.75 -19.56
N PHE A 420 -7.85 6.82 -18.95
CA PHE A 420 -7.99 6.48 -17.53
C PHE A 420 -7.49 7.57 -16.58
N LEU A 421 -6.79 8.61 -17.08
CA LEU A 421 -6.40 9.78 -16.30
C LEU A 421 -7.50 10.83 -16.17
N ALA A 422 -8.60 10.71 -16.92
CA ALA A 422 -9.68 11.71 -16.94
C ALA A 422 -10.20 12.11 -15.55
N PRO A 423 -10.43 11.19 -14.59
CA PRO A 423 -10.87 11.58 -13.25
C PRO A 423 -9.86 12.48 -12.53
N LEU A 424 -8.57 12.21 -12.69
CA LEU A 424 -7.51 12.98 -12.04
C LEU A 424 -7.38 14.38 -12.69
N THR A 425 -7.52 14.48 -14.00
CA THR A 425 -7.54 15.76 -14.74
C THR A 425 -8.73 16.62 -14.27
N ALA A 426 -9.92 16.05 -14.21
CA ALA A 426 -11.12 16.75 -13.73
C ALA A 426 -10.93 17.30 -12.29
N ARG A 427 -10.34 16.53 -11.38
CA ARG A 427 -10.04 16.99 -10.02
C ARG A 427 -9.09 18.19 -9.98
N LEU A 428 -8.07 18.20 -10.85
CA LEU A 428 -7.15 19.34 -10.95
C LEU A 428 -7.88 20.58 -11.47
N GLU A 429 -8.73 20.43 -12.50
CA GLU A 429 -9.53 21.53 -13.09
C GLU A 429 -10.53 22.10 -12.08
N GLU A 430 -11.18 21.25 -11.30
CA GLU A 430 -12.13 21.64 -10.26
C GLU A 430 -11.44 22.16 -8.99
N GLY A 431 -10.14 21.93 -8.82
CA GLY A 431 -9.41 22.28 -7.61
C GLY A 431 -9.85 21.47 -6.38
N ARG A 432 -10.37 20.25 -6.57
CA ARG A 432 -10.98 19.41 -5.51
C ARG A 432 -10.45 17.99 -5.52
N CYS A 433 -10.16 17.45 -4.34
CA CYS A 433 -9.93 16.03 -4.12
C CYS A 433 -11.21 15.35 -3.56
N PRO A 434 -11.33 14.01 -3.69
CA PRO A 434 -12.51 13.27 -3.21
C PRO A 434 -12.79 13.45 -1.71
N GLY A 435 -11.77 13.66 -0.88
CA GLY A 435 -11.94 13.87 0.56
C GLY A 435 -12.74 15.13 0.92
N ARG A 436 -12.74 16.17 0.09
CA ARG A 436 -13.63 17.33 0.29
C ARG A 436 -15.08 16.96 0.05
N GLU A 437 -15.35 16.22 -1.01
CA GLU A 437 -16.70 15.69 -1.28
C GLU A 437 -17.17 14.78 -0.14
N ALA A 438 -16.29 13.89 0.35
CA ALA A 438 -16.61 13.00 1.47
C ALA A 438 -17.05 13.77 2.72
N ARG A 439 -16.37 14.87 3.09
CA ARG A 439 -16.78 15.75 4.19
C ARG A 439 -18.15 16.38 3.95
N GLU A 440 -18.42 16.85 2.74
CA GLU A 440 -19.70 17.45 2.39
C GLU A 440 -20.84 16.44 2.47
N ARG A 441 -20.65 15.21 1.94
CA ARG A 441 -21.62 14.13 2.06
C ARG A 441 -21.91 13.77 3.52
N PHE A 442 -20.85 13.67 4.31
CA PHE A 442 -20.98 13.42 5.74
C PHE A 442 -21.71 14.55 6.47
N ALA A 443 -21.43 15.82 6.16
CA ALA A 443 -22.12 16.96 6.76
C ALA A 443 -23.61 17.02 6.39
N GLN A 444 -24.00 16.53 5.20
CA GLN A 444 -25.38 16.53 4.73
C GLN A 444 -26.24 15.42 5.36
N GLY A 445 -25.68 14.24 5.57
CA GLY A 445 -26.47 13.07 5.99
C GLY A 445 -25.69 12.03 6.79
N GLY A 446 -24.62 12.46 7.46
CA GLY A 446 -23.83 11.57 8.32
C GLY A 446 -23.12 10.43 7.59
N ALA A 447 -22.81 9.39 8.34
CA ALA A 447 -22.10 8.23 7.82
C ALA A 447 -22.92 7.48 6.75
N GLU A 448 -24.23 7.42 6.87
CA GLU A 448 -25.10 6.74 5.89
C GLU A 448 -24.99 7.38 4.50
N ALA A 449 -24.97 8.72 4.43
CA ALA A 449 -24.80 9.43 3.17
C ALA A 449 -23.41 9.21 2.55
N LEU A 450 -22.36 9.12 3.39
CA LEU A 450 -21.01 8.79 2.94
C LEU A 450 -20.96 7.35 2.40
N VAL A 451 -21.54 6.38 3.11
CA VAL A 451 -21.62 4.98 2.67
C VAL A 451 -22.37 4.88 1.34
N ALA A 452 -23.51 5.54 1.21
CA ALA A 452 -24.29 5.54 -0.03
C ALA A 452 -23.50 6.11 -1.23
N ALA A 453 -22.64 7.11 -1.01
CA ALA A 453 -21.82 7.74 -2.04
C ALA A 453 -20.53 6.94 -2.39
N ARG A 454 -20.04 6.09 -1.49
CA ARG A 454 -18.73 5.39 -1.62
C ARG A 454 -18.86 3.87 -1.75
N ARG A 455 -20.03 3.27 -1.62
CA ARG A 455 -20.22 1.81 -1.81
C ARG A 455 -19.95 1.41 -3.27
N LEU A 456 -19.28 0.26 -3.45
CA LEU A 456 -18.95 -0.32 -4.76
C LEU A 456 -20.19 -0.66 -5.58
#